data_4e3011a1f546f747c74f62081c41eef8
#
_entry.id   4e3011a1f546f747c74f62081c41eef8
#
_cell.length_a   1.000
_cell.length_b   1.000
_cell.length_c   1.000
_cell.angle_alpha   90.00
_cell.angle_beta   90.00
_cell.angle_gamma   90.00
#
_symmetry.space_group_name_H-M   'P 1'
#
loop_
_entity.id
_entity.type
_entity.pdbx_description
1 polymer ?
#
loop_
_entity_poly.entity_id
_entity_poly.type
_entity_poly.pdbx_seq_one_letter_code
_entity_poly.pdbx_strand_id
1 'polypeptide(L)'
;MYKRQVLPSPNIPYPQSAVNYPSSGITGEFQGYLNIGIGYTLPFEVFAAEWIDADALKALLDSYNLPGVAFRTIHFKPFSGSLQGKLIHGVQFHYTDYEAACCTLTQFYVMQAVNELYPEKNPFALSKGRNNMFDKVCGTDYVRTTFGKRLKVEDIADYWSKDVEAFRTLSRKYWLYN
;
A
#
# COMPACT_ATOMS: atom_id res chain seq x y z
N MET A 1 -2.23 30.71 10.87
CA MET A 1 -1.61 31.10 9.59
C MET A 1 -1.60 29.87 8.70
N TYR A 2 -2.50 29.77 7.71
CA TYR A 2 -2.53 28.65 6.78
C TYR A 2 -1.32 28.75 5.85
N LYS A 3 -0.35 27.85 5.99
CA LYS A 3 0.71 27.75 5.00
C LYS A 3 0.06 27.18 3.73
N ARG A 4 -0.01 28.00 2.67
CA ARG A 4 -0.44 27.53 1.34
C ARG A 4 0.60 26.52 0.88
N GLN A 5 0.22 25.25 0.89
CA GLN A 5 1.04 24.18 0.31
C GLN A 5 0.67 24.05 -1.16
N VAL A 6 1.67 24.06 -2.01
CA VAL A 6 1.54 23.70 -3.42
C VAL A 6 1.32 22.19 -3.48
N LEU A 7 0.52 21.69 -4.42
CA LEU A 7 0.40 20.27 -4.68
C LEU A 7 1.79 19.65 -4.85
N PRO A 8 2.14 18.61 -4.08
CA PRO A 8 3.53 18.14 -4.01
C PRO A 8 4.01 17.47 -5.30
N SER A 9 3.11 16.89 -6.09
CA SER A 9 3.42 16.32 -7.40
C SER A 9 2.16 16.09 -8.23
N PRO A 10 2.28 15.86 -9.56
CA PRO A 10 1.13 15.46 -10.38
C PRO A 10 0.45 14.16 -9.94
N ASN A 11 1.17 13.26 -9.26
CA ASN A 11 0.64 12.01 -8.73
C ASN A 11 0.01 12.16 -7.33
N ILE A 12 0.10 13.34 -6.72
CA ILE A 12 -0.58 13.68 -5.46
C ILE A 12 -1.45 14.92 -5.73
N PRO A 13 -2.52 14.79 -6.50
CA PRO A 13 -3.31 15.91 -6.99
C PRO A 13 -4.25 16.50 -5.92
N TYR A 14 -4.53 15.78 -4.84
CA TYR A 14 -5.45 16.21 -3.77
C TYR A 14 -5.03 15.61 -2.42
N PRO A 15 -5.54 16.16 -1.30
CA PRO A 15 -5.10 15.77 0.05
C PRO A 15 -5.25 14.27 0.34
N GLN A 16 -6.33 13.63 -0.13
CA GLN A 16 -6.57 12.20 0.08
C GLN A 16 -5.45 11.32 -0.48
N SER A 17 -4.88 11.66 -1.64
CA SER A 17 -3.75 10.94 -2.21
C SER A 17 -2.53 10.95 -1.29
N ALA A 18 -2.28 12.08 -0.60
CA ALA A 18 -1.19 12.18 0.37
C ALA A 18 -1.44 11.32 1.61
N VAL A 19 -2.70 11.25 2.09
CA VAL A 19 -3.09 10.42 3.24
C VAL A 19 -3.00 8.93 2.89
N ASN A 20 -3.33 8.56 1.66
CA ASN A 20 -3.32 7.15 1.20
C ASN A 20 -1.92 6.67 0.77
N TYR A 21 -0.99 7.59 0.49
CA TYR A 21 0.37 7.25 0.07
C TYR A 21 1.08 6.25 1.01
N PRO A 22 1.07 6.40 2.35
CA PRO A 22 1.69 5.43 3.25
C PRO A 22 1.16 4.00 3.12
N SER A 23 -0.06 3.85 2.60
CA SER A 23 -0.78 2.58 2.53
C SER A 23 -0.52 1.77 1.26
N SER A 24 0.14 2.38 0.26
CA SER A 24 0.40 1.74 -1.03
C SER A 24 1.79 2.04 -1.60
N GLY A 25 2.45 3.09 -1.10
CA GLY A 25 3.70 3.57 -1.67
C GLY A 25 4.84 2.56 -1.68
N ILE A 26 4.98 1.74 -0.64
CA ILE A 26 6.00 0.68 -0.58
C ILE A 26 5.74 -0.39 -1.66
N THR A 27 4.47 -0.77 -1.86
CA THR A 27 4.08 -1.70 -2.92
C THR A 27 4.40 -1.16 -4.32
N GLY A 28 4.31 0.17 -4.49
CA GLY A 28 4.67 0.83 -5.75
C GLY A 28 6.14 0.70 -6.15
N GLU A 29 7.03 0.33 -5.23
CA GLU A 29 8.43 0.06 -5.53
C GLU A 29 8.64 -1.26 -6.29
N PHE A 30 7.68 -2.16 -6.28
CA PHE A 30 7.72 -3.41 -7.04
C PHE A 30 7.20 -3.20 -8.47
N GLN A 31 8.12 -2.97 -9.41
CA GLN A 31 7.77 -2.81 -10.82
C GLN A 31 7.17 -4.11 -11.39
N GLY A 32 6.04 -3.97 -12.09
CA GLY A 32 5.37 -5.11 -12.73
C GLY A 32 4.59 -6.01 -11.76
N TYR A 33 4.47 -5.63 -10.50
CA TYR A 33 3.66 -6.36 -9.52
C TYR A 33 2.22 -5.83 -9.49
N LEU A 34 1.95 -4.76 -8.77
CA LEU A 34 0.63 -4.14 -8.68
C LEU A 34 0.68 -2.69 -9.15
N ASN A 35 -0.36 -2.25 -9.83
CA ASN A 35 -0.63 -0.83 -10.05
C ASN A 35 -1.30 -0.26 -8.80
N ILE A 36 -0.75 0.84 -8.28
CA ILE A 36 -1.25 1.54 -7.09
C ILE A 36 -2.04 2.82 -7.45
N GLY A 37 -2.61 2.87 -8.66
CA GLY A 37 -3.38 4.01 -9.17
C GLY A 37 -2.55 5.05 -9.93
N ILE A 38 -1.24 4.87 -10.04
CA ILE A 38 -0.40 5.73 -10.87
C ILE A 38 -0.78 5.54 -12.35
N GLY A 39 -1.00 6.66 -13.03
CA GLY A 39 -1.52 6.66 -14.39
C GLY A 39 -3.05 6.53 -14.48
N TYR A 40 -3.73 6.72 -13.35
CA TYR A 40 -5.19 6.76 -13.25
C TYR A 40 -5.64 7.90 -12.33
N THR A 41 -6.95 8.12 -12.19
CA THR A 41 -7.52 9.22 -11.40
C THR A 41 -7.55 8.97 -9.88
N LEU A 42 -7.12 7.78 -9.42
CA LEU A 42 -7.10 7.35 -8.02
C LEU A 42 -5.69 6.97 -7.56
N PRO A 43 -4.71 7.91 -7.64
CA PRO A 43 -3.33 7.61 -7.25
C PRO A 43 -3.25 7.26 -5.76
N PHE A 44 -2.58 6.15 -5.47
CA PHE A 44 -2.35 5.59 -4.12
C PHE A 44 -3.59 5.05 -3.41
N GLU A 45 -4.70 4.82 -4.14
CA GLU A 45 -5.96 4.36 -3.55
C GLU A 45 -6.35 2.94 -3.96
N VAL A 46 -5.60 2.32 -4.86
CA VAL A 46 -5.95 1.03 -5.45
C VAL A 46 -4.79 0.06 -5.45
N PHE A 47 -5.11 -1.22 -5.56
CA PHE A 47 -4.16 -2.29 -5.87
C PHE A 47 -4.76 -3.14 -6.98
N ALA A 48 -4.14 -3.13 -8.16
CA ALA A 48 -4.71 -3.76 -9.34
C ALA A 48 -3.65 -4.35 -10.28
N ALA A 49 -4.02 -5.41 -11.01
CA ALA A 49 -3.24 -5.99 -12.08
C ALA A 49 -4.15 -6.67 -13.12
N GLU A 50 -3.59 -7.03 -14.30
CA GLU A 50 -4.33 -7.70 -15.38
C GLU A 50 -4.81 -9.11 -14.98
N TRP A 51 -4.08 -9.76 -14.08
CA TRP A 51 -4.27 -11.16 -13.66
C TRP A 51 -5.07 -11.32 -12.36
N ILE A 52 -5.53 -10.24 -11.72
CA ILE A 52 -6.29 -10.29 -10.46
C ILE A 52 -7.78 -10.57 -10.75
N ASP A 53 -8.35 -11.51 -10.01
CA ASP A 53 -9.78 -11.59 -9.77
C ASP A 53 -10.14 -10.63 -8.63
N ALA A 54 -10.84 -9.55 -8.97
CA ALA A 54 -11.14 -8.48 -8.01
C ALA A 54 -12.10 -8.92 -6.91
N ASP A 55 -13.06 -9.81 -7.22
CA ASP A 55 -14.04 -10.30 -6.26
C ASP A 55 -13.39 -11.28 -5.28
N ALA A 56 -12.53 -12.18 -5.77
CA ALA A 56 -11.78 -13.10 -4.93
C ALA A 56 -10.82 -12.35 -3.98
N LEU A 57 -10.10 -11.35 -4.50
CA LEU A 57 -9.19 -10.54 -3.69
C LEU A 57 -9.95 -9.75 -2.62
N LYS A 58 -11.08 -9.12 -2.99
CA LYS A 58 -11.92 -8.41 -2.03
C LYS A 58 -12.45 -9.33 -0.95
N ALA A 59 -13.00 -10.49 -1.31
CA ALA A 59 -13.56 -11.44 -0.35
C ALA A 59 -12.52 -11.91 0.67
N LEU A 60 -11.29 -12.17 0.21
CA LEU A 60 -10.19 -12.56 1.10
C LEU A 60 -9.77 -11.41 2.01
N LEU A 61 -9.64 -10.19 1.49
CA LEU A 61 -9.29 -9.01 2.30
C LEU A 61 -10.36 -8.68 3.35
N ASP A 62 -11.65 -8.80 2.99
CA ASP A 62 -12.75 -8.62 3.93
C ASP A 62 -12.71 -9.66 5.07
N SER A 63 -12.27 -10.89 4.79
CA SER A 63 -12.13 -11.95 5.81
C SER A 63 -11.07 -11.64 6.88
N TYR A 64 -10.10 -10.78 6.58
CA TYR A 64 -9.10 -10.35 7.55
C TYR A 64 -9.66 -9.39 8.60
N ASN A 65 -10.85 -8.80 8.38
CA ASN A 65 -11.51 -7.86 9.28
C ASN A 65 -10.58 -6.72 9.75
N LEU A 66 -9.87 -6.09 8.83
CA LEU A 66 -8.90 -5.04 9.15
C LEU A 66 -9.61 -3.82 9.79
N PRO A 67 -9.23 -3.41 11.01
CA PRO A 67 -9.88 -2.29 11.67
C PRO A 67 -9.79 -1.01 10.84
N GLY A 68 -10.90 -0.29 10.69
CA GLY A 68 -10.97 1.01 10.04
C GLY A 68 -10.68 1.01 8.54
N VAL A 69 -10.66 -0.16 7.88
CA VAL A 69 -10.41 -0.29 6.44
C VAL A 69 -11.55 -1.05 5.77
N ALA A 70 -12.01 -0.55 4.64
CA ALA A 70 -13.00 -1.23 3.78
C ALA A 70 -12.46 -1.33 2.35
N PHE A 71 -12.84 -2.39 1.65
CA PHE A 71 -12.44 -2.63 0.27
C PHE A 71 -13.63 -2.68 -0.67
N ARG A 72 -13.48 -2.15 -1.88
CA ARG A 72 -14.41 -2.37 -2.98
C ARG A 72 -13.68 -2.84 -4.22
N THR A 73 -14.32 -3.63 -5.05
CA THR A 73 -13.78 -4.02 -6.36
C THR A 73 -13.69 -2.83 -7.30
N ILE A 74 -12.67 -2.81 -8.15
CA ILE A 74 -12.47 -1.81 -9.18
C ILE A 74 -11.92 -2.44 -10.45
N HIS A 75 -12.38 -1.92 -11.59
CA HIS A 75 -11.90 -2.28 -12.93
C HIS A 75 -11.65 -1.00 -13.71
N PHE A 76 -10.44 -0.82 -14.25
CA PHE A 76 -10.11 0.41 -14.94
C PHE A 76 -8.99 0.24 -15.97
N LYS A 77 -8.84 1.24 -16.84
CA LYS A 77 -7.75 1.32 -17.80
C LYS A 77 -6.89 2.54 -17.47
N PRO A 78 -5.63 2.35 -17.07
CA PRO A 78 -4.71 3.48 -16.90
C PRO A 78 -4.58 4.28 -18.20
N PHE A 79 -4.50 5.59 -18.11
CA PHE A 79 -4.30 6.48 -19.25
C PHE A 79 -2.81 6.75 -19.55
N SER A 80 -1.91 6.29 -18.67
CA SER A 80 -0.46 6.42 -18.83
C SER A 80 0.31 5.28 -18.14
N GLY A 81 1.62 5.18 -18.42
CA GLY A 81 2.49 4.17 -17.85
C GLY A 81 2.50 2.85 -18.63
N SER A 82 3.14 1.83 -18.07
CA SER A 82 3.34 0.53 -18.72
C SER A 82 2.06 -0.27 -18.98
N LEU A 83 0.99 0.05 -18.23
CA LEU A 83 -0.34 -0.58 -18.34
C LEU A 83 -1.35 0.30 -19.08
N GLN A 84 -0.89 1.33 -19.80
CA GLN A 84 -1.77 2.24 -20.55
C GLN A 84 -2.72 1.46 -21.47
N GLY A 85 -4.03 1.76 -21.34
CA GLY A 85 -5.10 1.18 -22.16
C GLY A 85 -5.46 -0.27 -21.85
N LYS A 86 -4.70 -0.97 -21.02
CA LYS A 86 -5.01 -2.33 -20.58
C LYS A 86 -6.08 -2.31 -19.50
N LEU A 87 -7.03 -3.22 -19.57
CA LEU A 87 -8.00 -3.40 -18.51
C LEU A 87 -7.35 -4.13 -17.35
N ILE A 88 -7.33 -3.50 -16.18
CA ILE A 88 -6.81 -4.09 -14.95
C ILE A 88 -7.91 -4.15 -13.89
N HIS A 89 -7.76 -5.11 -12.99
CA HIS A 89 -8.74 -5.48 -11.98
C HIS A 89 -8.08 -5.47 -10.60
N GLY A 90 -8.86 -5.19 -9.57
CA GLY A 90 -8.35 -5.21 -8.21
C GLY A 90 -9.28 -4.57 -7.20
N VAL A 91 -8.70 -4.00 -6.16
CA VAL A 91 -9.46 -3.37 -5.08
C VAL A 91 -9.07 -1.91 -4.90
N GLN A 92 -10.04 -1.07 -4.54
CA GLN A 92 -9.82 0.23 -3.93
C GLN A 92 -10.05 0.08 -2.43
N PHE A 93 -9.16 0.65 -1.63
CA PHE A 93 -9.34 0.71 -0.19
C PHE A 93 -9.86 2.08 0.26
N HIS A 94 -10.61 2.09 1.35
CA HIS A 94 -11.15 3.28 2.00
C HIS A 94 -10.91 3.19 3.49
N TYR A 95 -10.47 4.27 4.11
CA TYR A 95 -10.43 4.37 5.56
C TYR A 95 -11.77 4.83 6.09
N THR A 96 -12.39 3.99 6.90
CA THR A 96 -13.63 4.27 7.62
C THR A 96 -13.34 4.83 9.01
N ASP A 97 -12.17 4.51 9.56
CA ASP A 97 -11.65 5.02 10.82
C ASP A 97 -10.12 5.09 10.78
N TYR A 98 -9.57 6.29 10.72
CA TYR A 98 -8.12 6.51 10.65
C TYR A 98 -7.38 6.21 11.95
N GLU A 99 -8.06 6.30 13.11
CA GLU A 99 -7.43 6.00 14.39
C GLU A 99 -7.28 4.51 14.61
N ALA A 100 -8.28 3.73 14.17
CA ALA A 100 -8.25 2.28 14.25
C ALA A 100 -7.37 1.64 13.17
N ALA A 101 -7.21 2.30 12.00
CA ALA A 101 -6.51 1.73 10.87
C ALA A 101 -4.98 1.78 11.04
N CYS A 102 -4.31 0.65 10.83
CA CYS A 102 -2.87 0.63 10.63
C CYS A 102 -2.53 0.88 9.15
N CYS A 103 -2.56 2.16 8.74
CA CYS A 103 -2.44 2.57 7.35
C CYS A 103 -1.25 1.93 6.63
N THR A 104 -0.06 1.92 7.24
CA THR A 104 1.15 1.39 6.61
C THR A 104 1.15 -0.13 6.44
N LEU A 105 0.44 -0.88 7.28
CA LEU A 105 0.33 -2.34 7.15
C LEU A 105 -0.71 -2.77 6.12
N THR A 106 -1.63 -1.91 5.70
CA THR A 106 -2.67 -2.23 4.71
C THR A 106 -2.07 -2.86 3.44
N GLN A 107 -0.99 -2.31 2.92
CA GLN A 107 -0.32 -2.85 1.73
C GLN A 107 0.29 -4.24 1.94
N PHE A 108 0.77 -4.54 3.14
CA PHE A 108 1.32 -5.87 3.46
C PHE A 108 0.20 -6.92 3.55
N TYR A 109 -0.97 -6.55 4.08
CA TYR A 109 -2.15 -7.42 4.03
C TYR A 109 -2.62 -7.68 2.59
N VAL A 110 -2.57 -6.66 1.72
CA VAL A 110 -2.86 -6.86 0.29
C VAL A 110 -1.82 -7.80 -0.35
N MET A 111 -0.52 -7.61 -0.08
CA MET A 111 0.52 -8.51 -0.58
C MET A 111 0.35 -9.94 -0.06
N GLN A 112 -0.06 -10.11 1.20
CA GLN A 112 -0.40 -11.41 1.78
C GLN A 112 -1.58 -12.06 1.04
N ALA A 113 -2.69 -11.33 0.85
CA ALA A 113 -3.87 -11.83 0.15
C ALA A 113 -3.57 -12.19 -1.31
N VAL A 114 -2.79 -11.36 -1.99
CA VAL A 114 -2.35 -11.65 -3.36
C VAL A 114 -1.49 -12.90 -3.40
N ASN A 115 -0.57 -13.11 -2.46
CA ASN A 115 0.23 -14.32 -2.41
C ASN A 115 -0.57 -15.58 -2.08
N GLU A 116 -1.63 -15.46 -1.28
CA GLU A 116 -2.53 -16.60 -1.00
C GLU A 116 -3.32 -17.03 -2.24
N LEU A 117 -3.78 -16.08 -3.04
CA LEU A 117 -4.53 -16.34 -4.28
C LEU A 117 -3.61 -16.69 -5.47
N TYR A 118 -2.41 -16.10 -5.52
CA TYR A 118 -1.48 -16.20 -6.65
C TYR A 118 -0.04 -16.40 -6.15
N PRO A 119 0.30 -17.60 -5.62
CA PRO A 119 1.64 -17.85 -5.04
C PRO A 119 2.79 -17.64 -6.02
N GLU A 120 2.53 -17.80 -7.32
CA GLU A 120 3.51 -17.57 -8.38
C GLU A 120 3.83 -16.08 -8.62
N LYS A 121 3.02 -15.17 -8.07
CA LYS A 121 3.18 -13.71 -8.19
C LYS A 121 3.92 -13.08 -7.01
N ASN A 122 4.95 -13.75 -6.49
CA ASN A 122 5.75 -13.23 -5.39
C ASN A 122 6.45 -11.91 -5.80
N PRO A 123 6.22 -10.77 -5.09
CA PRO A 123 6.76 -9.46 -5.46
C PRO A 123 8.29 -9.43 -5.45
N PHE A 124 8.94 -10.09 -4.50
CA PHE A 124 10.40 -10.11 -4.37
C PHE A 124 11.07 -10.94 -5.47
N ALA A 125 10.38 -11.96 -5.99
CA ALA A 125 10.85 -12.75 -7.12
C ALA A 125 10.64 -12.01 -8.45
N LEU A 126 9.49 -11.36 -8.64
CA LEU A 126 9.16 -10.60 -9.84
C LEU A 126 10.01 -9.34 -9.99
N SER A 127 10.37 -8.70 -8.88
CA SER A 127 11.06 -7.40 -8.85
C SER A 127 12.44 -7.46 -8.22
N LYS A 128 13.22 -8.54 -8.46
CA LYS A 128 14.55 -8.76 -7.84
C LYS A 128 15.48 -7.54 -7.92
N GLY A 129 15.46 -6.81 -9.03
CA GLY A 129 16.27 -5.60 -9.20
C GLY A 129 15.86 -4.41 -8.33
N ARG A 130 14.70 -4.47 -7.66
CA ARG A 130 14.16 -3.41 -6.81
C ARG A 130 14.24 -3.70 -5.31
N ASN A 131 14.75 -4.87 -4.92
CA ASN A 131 14.86 -5.25 -3.49
C ASN A 131 15.60 -4.19 -2.67
N ASN A 132 16.69 -3.65 -3.19
CA ASN A 132 17.44 -2.57 -2.52
C ASN A 132 16.62 -1.28 -2.36
N MET A 133 15.74 -0.96 -3.30
CA MET A 133 14.85 0.21 -3.17
C MET A 133 13.77 -0.05 -2.12
N PHE A 134 13.19 -1.24 -2.10
CA PHE A 134 12.26 -1.65 -1.05
C PHE A 134 12.89 -1.52 0.36
N ASP A 135 14.14 -2.02 0.54
CA ASP A 135 14.86 -1.91 1.80
C ASP A 135 15.09 -0.45 2.22
N LYS A 136 15.43 0.43 1.26
CA LYS A 136 15.59 1.86 1.52
C LYS A 136 14.29 2.53 1.96
N VAL A 137 13.17 2.19 1.33
CA VAL A 137 11.86 2.77 1.69
C VAL A 137 11.38 2.26 3.04
N CYS A 138 11.63 0.99 3.36
CA CYS A 138 11.36 0.43 4.69
C CYS A 138 12.35 0.90 5.76
N GLY A 139 13.49 1.49 5.37
CA GLY A 139 14.58 1.87 6.28
C GLY A 139 15.40 0.69 6.81
N THR A 140 15.14 -0.52 6.34
CA THR A 140 15.78 -1.77 6.79
C THR A 140 15.53 -2.89 5.78
N ASP A 141 16.44 -3.85 5.73
CA ASP A 141 16.28 -5.11 5.00
C ASP A 141 15.50 -6.18 5.80
N TYR A 142 15.30 -5.95 7.10
CA TYR A 142 14.62 -6.88 7.99
C TYR A 142 13.21 -7.22 7.50
N VAL A 143 12.44 -6.22 7.05
CA VAL A 143 11.08 -6.43 6.55
C VAL A 143 11.10 -7.36 5.34
N ARG A 144 11.98 -7.14 4.37
CA ARG A 144 12.10 -8.02 3.20
C ARG A 144 12.56 -9.43 3.58
N THR A 145 13.58 -9.53 4.42
CA THR A 145 14.18 -10.84 4.78
C THR A 145 13.29 -11.67 5.69
N THR A 146 12.35 -11.04 6.40
CA THR A 146 11.39 -11.72 7.29
C THR A 146 10.05 -11.93 6.59
N PHE A 147 9.38 -10.87 6.15
CA PHE A 147 8.10 -10.94 5.43
C PHE A 147 8.22 -11.74 4.13
N GLY A 148 9.30 -11.57 3.38
CA GLY A 148 9.53 -12.24 2.09
C GLY A 148 9.60 -13.77 2.16
N LYS A 149 9.76 -14.37 3.35
CA LYS A 149 9.81 -15.83 3.51
C LYS A 149 8.44 -16.47 3.32
N ARG A 150 7.40 -15.89 3.90
CA ARG A 150 6.04 -16.43 3.93
C ARG A 150 4.97 -15.46 3.41
N LEU A 151 5.30 -14.19 3.25
CA LEU A 151 4.38 -13.09 2.95
C LEU A 151 3.21 -13.04 3.97
N LYS A 152 3.51 -13.19 5.25
CA LYS A 152 2.55 -13.10 6.36
C LYS A 152 2.84 -11.86 7.21
N VAL A 153 1.81 -11.03 7.43
CA VAL A 153 1.93 -9.79 8.20
C VAL A 153 2.34 -10.05 9.65
N GLU A 154 1.88 -11.16 10.22
CA GLU A 154 2.23 -11.58 11.58
C GLU A 154 3.74 -11.66 11.82
N ASP A 155 4.55 -11.95 10.77
CA ASP A 155 6.00 -12.09 10.87
C ASP A 155 6.71 -10.75 11.12
N ILE A 156 6.06 -9.63 10.80
CA ILE A 156 6.65 -8.29 10.89
C ILE A 156 5.88 -7.33 11.81
N ALA A 157 4.68 -7.69 12.27
CA ALA A 157 3.80 -6.78 12.99
C ALA A 157 4.44 -6.19 14.25
N ASP A 158 5.08 -7.02 15.07
CA ASP A 158 5.77 -6.58 16.29
C ASP A 158 6.96 -5.66 15.98
N TYR A 159 7.76 -6.03 14.98
CA TYR A 159 8.87 -5.19 14.54
C TYR A 159 8.40 -3.85 13.98
N TRP A 160 7.29 -3.83 13.21
CA TRP A 160 6.73 -2.64 12.59
C TRP A 160 6.21 -1.65 13.62
N SER A 161 5.69 -2.13 14.74
CA SER A 161 5.08 -1.31 15.79
C SER A 161 6.00 -0.97 16.96
N LYS A 162 7.17 -1.59 17.07
CA LYS A 162 8.04 -1.57 18.26
C LYS A 162 8.38 -0.18 18.83
N ASP A 163 8.54 0.82 17.97
CA ASP A 163 9.00 2.17 18.35
C ASP A 163 7.90 3.24 18.25
N VAL A 164 6.66 2.86 17.90
CA VAL A 164 5.57 3.80 17.60
C VAL A 164 5.24 4.69 18.79
N GLU A 165 5.08 4.15 20.00
CA GLU A 165 4.73 4.92 21.19
C GLU A 165 5.88 5.82 21.66
N ALA A 166 7.12 5.34 21.57
CA ALA A 166 8.29 6.15 21.87
C ALA A 166 8.41 7.35 20.90
N PHE A 167 8.18 7.09 19.61
CA PHE A 167 8.18 8.16 18.60
C PHE A 167 6.99 9.11 18.76
N ARG A 168 5.80 8.62 19.08
CA ARG A 168 4.61 9.44 19.36
C ARG A 168 4.89 10.41 20.51
N THR A 169 5.50 9.93 21.60
CA THR A 169 5.89 10.77 22.73
C THR A 169 6.92 11.81 22.34
N LEU A 170 7.97 11.40 21.60
CA LEU A 170 9.03 12.30 21.14
C LEU A 170 8.52 13.38 20.18
N SER A 171 7.61 13.02 19.27
CA SER A 171 7.13 13.90 18.21
C SER A 171 6.09 14.93 18.68
N ARG A 172 5.39 14.68 19.78
CA ARG A 172 4.31 15.55 20.27
C ARG A 172 4.68 17.03 20.33
N LYS A 173 5.87 17.37 20.79
CA LYS A 173 6.35 18.77 20.90
C LYS A 173 6.49 19.49 19.53
N TYR A 174 6.45 18.75 18.43
CA TYR A 174 6.55 19.29 17.09
C TYR A 174 5.21 19.36 16.35
N TRP A 175 4.13 18.85 16.96
CA TRP A 175 2.81 18.86 16.33
C TRP A 175 2.30 20.30 16.24
N LEU A 176 1.83 20.67 15.07
CA LEU A 176 1.28 22.01 14.78
C LEU A 176 -0.24 22.05 15.03
N TYR A 177 -0.88 20.89 15.12
CA TYR A 177 -2.31 20.70 15.33
C TYR A 177 -2.52 19.63 16.39
N ASN A 178 -3.55 19.80 17.21
CA ASN A 178 -3.98 18.83 18.22
C ASN A 178 -5.07 17.95 17.64
#